data_f4c36ff88585adf50c28a7bf0661145c
#
_entry.id   f4c36ff88585adf50c28a7bf0661145c
#
_cell.length_a   1.000
_cell.length_b   1.000
_cell.length_c   1.000
_cell.angle_alpha   90.00
_cell.angle_beta   90.00
_cell.angle_gamma   90.00
#
_symmetry.space_group_name_H-M   'P 1'
#
loop_
_entity.id
_entity.type
_entity.pdbx_description
1 polymer ?
#
loop_
_entity_poly.entity_id
_entity_poly.type
_entity_poly.pdbx_seq_one_letter_code
_entity_poly.pdbx_strand_id
1 'polypeptide(L)'
;MKKLILTGLLLSNLLYANNSLLITQEQLKEQLIPSLTSSIVFEKFKPILAREGKIGETIKTYTKDGLETINQVTIPSYIVKNTTDAKEEYIVTKDKFEKRYTFLKKENKTWSFFKPVGEIKVVKIKNNNDFFIIAPWGEKMIVKKDDFLVSPLDYSEIYRIANKEFFETYKPKDILQK
;
A
#
# COMPACT_ATOMS: atom_id res chain seq x y z
N MET A 1 11.46 22.71 16.23
CA MET A 1 10.83 21.39 16.03
C MET A 1 9.39 21.60 15.57
N LYS A 2 9.13 21.50 14.25
CA LYS A 2 7.76 21.62 13.70
C LYS A 2 7.02 20.32 14.04
N LYS A 3 5.98 20.40 14.86
CA LYS A 3 5.07 19.27 15.12
C LYS A 3 4.42 18.85 13.80
N LEU A 4 4.69 17.62 13.38
CA LEU A 4 4.01 16.98 12.27
C LEU A 4 2.53 16.81 12.66
N ILE A 5 1.66 17.69 12.17
CA ILE A 5 0.21 17.56 12.38
C ILE A 5 -0.27 16.54 11.34
N LEU A 6 -0.30 15.29 11.73
CA LEU A 6 -0.96 14.23 10.98
C LEU A 6 -2.48 14.41 11.23
N THR A 7 -3.17 15.11 10.32
CA THR A 7 -4.63 15.28 10.39
C THR A 7 -5.30 13.91 10.25
N GLY A 8 -5.75 13.37 11.38
CA GLY A 8 -6.54 12.14 11.39
C GLY A 8 -8.02 12.50 11.30
N LEU A 9 -8.66 12.00 10.26
CA LEU A 9 -10.10 12.06 10.13
C LEU A 9 -10.75 11.10 11.13
N LEU A 10 -11.67 11.60 11.95
CA LEU A 10 -12.56 10.78 12.75
C LEU A 10 -13.57 10.11 11.79
N LEU A 11 -13.34 8.85 11.45
CA LEU A 11 -14.35 7.95 10.86
C LEU A 11 -15.46 7.62 11.89
N SER A 12 -15.81 8.59 12.73
CA SER A 12 -16.61 8.36 13.94
C SER A 12 -18.11 8.12 13.69
N ASN A 13 -18.60 8.33 12.47
CA ASN A 13 -20.06 8.31 12.23
C ASN A 13 -20.58 7.09 11.44
N LEU A 14 -19.75 6.15 11.02
CA LEU A 14 -20.22 4.99 10.22
C LEU A 14 -20.12 3.62 10.91
N LEU A 15 -19.69 3.55 12.17
CA LEU A 15 -19.37 2.28 12.83
C LEU A 15 -20.42 1.83 13.89
N TYR A 16 -21.65 2.29 13.84
CA TYR A 16 -22.71 1.84 14.74
C TYR A 16 -23.68 0.84 14.08
N ALA A 17 -23.16 -0.16 13.41
CA ALA A 17 -23.93 -1.36 13.09
C ALA A 17 -23.02 -2.58 13.21
N ASN A 18 -23.43 -3.56 14.00
CA ASN A 18 -22.76 -4.86 14.25
C ASN A 18 -22.73 -5.79 13.03
N ASN A 19 -22.34 -5.28 11.86
CA ASN A 19 -21.93 -6.05 10.70
C ASN A 19 -20.54 -5.56 10.31
N SER A 20 -19.60 -6.44 10.09
CA SER A 20 -18.25 -6.10 9.60
C SER A 20 -18.35 -5.27 8.32
N LEU A 21 -18.30 -3.95 8.47
CA LEU A 21 -18.50 -3.00 7.37
C LEU A 21 -17.43 -3.25 6.31
N LEU A 22 -17.87 -3.60 5.12
CA LEU A 22 -17.01 -3.77 3.96
C LEU A 22 -17.12 -2.49 3.10
N ILE A 23 -16.05 -1.70 3.05
CA ILE A 23 -16.03 -0.40 2.38
C ILE A 23 -15.46 -0.57 0.97
N THR A 24 -16.18 -0.11 -0.04
CA THR A 24 -15.75 -0.16 -1.44
C THR A 24 -14.72 0.91 -1.78
N GLN A 25 -14.04 0.79 -2.93
CA GLN A 25 -13.09 1.81 -3.41
C GLN A 25 -13.77 3.18 -3.63
N GLU A 26 -15.00 3.20 -4.10
CA GLU A 26 -15.77 4.44 -4.31
C GLU A 26 -16.04 5.14 -2.98
N GLN A 27 -16.54 4.39 -1.99
CA GLN A 27 -16.79 4.91 -0.64
C GLN A 27 -15.49 5.38 0.04
N LEU A 28 -14.37 4.66 -0.14
CA LEU A 28 -13.08 5.09 0.37
C LEU A 28 -12.63 6.41 -0.25
N LYS A 29 -12.77 6.56 -1.56
CA LYS A 29 -12.40 7.79 -2.27
C LYS A 29 -13.26 8.97 -1.80
N GLU A 30 -14.57 8.80 -1.74
CA GLU A 30 -15.48 9.83 -1.25
C GLU A 30 -15.10 10.32 0.16
N GLN A 31 -14.80 9.40 1.07
CA GLN A 31 -14.51 9.72 2.46
C GLN A 31 -13.10 10.25 2.71
N LEU A 32 -12.09 9.75 1.96
CA LEU A 32 -10.69 9.98 2.29
C LEU A 32 -9.98 11.00 1.39
N ILE A 33 -10.46 11.28 0.18
CA ILE A 33 -9.79 12.24 -0.72
C ILE A 33 -9.55 13.60 -0.05
N PRO A 34 -10.48 14.21 0.71
CA PRO A 34 -10.22 15.48 1.38
C PRO A 34 -9.02 15.40 2.34
N SER A 35 -8.90 14.33 3.11
CA SER A 35 -7.80 14.11 4.05
C SER A 35 -6.49 13.75 3.33
N LEU A 36 -6.55 12.92 2.29
CA LEU A 36 -5.41 12.59 1.46
C LEU A 36 -4.85 13.85 0.77
N THR A 37 -5.71 14.71 0.23
CA THR A 37 -5.30 15.95 -0.44
C THR A 37 -4.49 16.86 0.50
N SER A 38 -4.91 16.98 1.75
CA SER A 38 -4.24 17.81 2.77
C SER A 38 -3.03 17.14 3.42
N SER A 39 -2.82 15.83 3.21
CA SER A 39 -1.69 15.11 3.79
C SER A 39 -0.37 15.45 3.10
N ILE A 40 0.74 15.26 3.81
CA ILE A 40 2.08 15.37 3.20
C ILE A 40 2.32 14.20 2.25
N VAL A 41 3.25 14.39 1.30
CA VAL A 41 3.67 13.34 0.37
C VAL A 41 4.71 12.46 1.05
N PHE A 42 4.57 11.16 0.85
CA PHE A 42 5.58 10.16 1.21
C PHE A 42 6.16 9.53 -0.05
N GLU A 43 7.44 9.17 0.01
CA GLU A 43 8.13 8.42 -1.04
C GLU A 43 8.57 7.06 -0.52
N LYS A 44 8.44 6.04 -1.37
CA LYS A 44 9.00 4.72 -1.07
C LYS A 44 10.50 4.79 -1.30
N PHE A 45 11.29 4.48 -0.27
CA PHE A 45 12.75 4.61 -0.32
C PHE A 45 13.49 3.26 -0.37
N LYS A 46 12.87 2.22 0.18
CA LYS A 46 13.52 0.91 0.31
C LYS A 46 13.48 0.17 -1.02
N PRO A 47 14.64 -0.27 -1.59
CA PRO A 47 14.65 -1.09 -2.79
C PRO A 47 13.84 -2.37 -2.60
N ILE A 48 13.31 -2.88 -3.70
CA ILE A 48 12.60 -4.16 -3.74
C ILE A 48 13.34 -5.15 -4.62
N LEU A 49 13.05 -6.42 -4.45
CA LEU A 49 13.36 -7.46 -5.42
C LEU A 49 12.15 -7.68 -6.32
N ALA A 50 12.38 -7.90 -7.61
CA ALA A 50 11.32 -8.31 -8.51
C ALA A 50 11.79 -9.29 -9.57
N ARG A 51 10.84 -10.05 -10.09
CA ARG A 51 10.99 -10.95 -11.24
C ARG A 51 9.71 -10.96 -12.06
N GLU A 52 9.78 -11.39 -13.29
CA GLU A 52 8.58 -11.63 -14.09
C GLU A 52 7.75 -12.78 -13.48
N GLY A 53 6.44 -12.58 -13.44
CA GLY A 53 5.47 -13.58 -13.03
C GLY A 53 5.08 -14.49 -14.20
N LYS A 54 4.81 -15.75 -13.92
CA LYS A 54 4.30 -16.69 -14.93
C LYS A 54 2.78 -16.72 -14.86
N ILE A 55 2.09 -16.66 -16.00
CA ILE A 55 0.64 -16.82 -16.06
C ILE A 55 0.22 -18.14 -15.37
N GLY A 56 -0.77 -18.04 -14.49
CA GLY A 56 -1.24 -19.17 -13.66
C GLY A 56 -0.48 -19.37 -12.34
N GLU A 57 0.62 -18.67 -12.13
CA GLU A 57 1.39 -18.72 -10.87
C GLU A 57 0.56 -18.12 -9.73
N THR A 58 0.50 -18.81 -8.59
CA THR A 58 -0.19 -18.34 -7.38
C THR A 58 0.81 -17.78 -6.37
N ILE A 59 0.57 -16.56 -5.92
CA ILE A 59 1.36 -15.86 -4.92
C ILE A 59 0.55 -15.71 -3.63
N LYS A 60 1.16 -16.08 -2.52
CA LYS A 60 0.61 -15.89 -1.16
C LYS A 60 1.36 -14.74 -0.51
N THR A 61 0.64 -13.67 -0.17
CA THR A 61 1.19 -12.53 0.56
C THR A 61 1.08 -12.77 2.06
N TYR A 62 2.20 -12.78 2.74
CA TYR A 62 2.27 -12.87 4.20
C TYR A 62 2.78 -11.56 4.76
N THR A 63 2.12 -11.05 5.79
CA THR A 63 2.57 -9.94 6.63
C THR A 63 2.85 -10.46 8.04
N LYS A 64 3.25 -9.58 8.95
CA LYS A 64 3.36 -9.96 10.37
C LYS A 64 2.05 -10.44 10.98
N ASP A 65 0.92 -10.07 10.39
CA ASP A 65 -0.42 -10.46 10.82
C ASP A 65 -0.86 -11.84 10.27
N GLY A 66 0.00 -12.50 9.49
CA GLY A 66 -0.24 -13.80 8.86
C GLY A 66 -0.53 -13.71 7.36
N LEU A 67 -1.27 -14.66 6.82
CA LEU A 67 -1.68 -14.69 5.42
C LEU A 67 -2.68 -13.55 5.15
N GLU A 68 -2.28 -12.62 4.29
CA GLU A 68 -3.10 -11.46 3.91
C GLU A 68 -3.90 -11.72 2.64
N THR A 69 -3.26 -12.23 1.57
CA THR A 69 -3.92 -12.50 0.29
C THR A 69 -3.38 -13.75 -0.40
N ILE A 70 -4.19 -14.32 -1.31
CA ILE A 70 -3.78 -15.37 -2.25
C ILE A 70 -4.23 -14.92 -3.64
N ASN A 71 -3.27 -14.59 -4.50
CA ASN A 71 -3.53 -14.05 -5.84
C ASN A 71 -2.88 -14.89 -6.92
N GLN A 72 -3.50 -14.94 -8.10
CA GLN A 72 -2.96 -15.62 -9.27
C GLN A 72 -2.55 -14.61 -10.35
N VAL A 73 -1.43 -14.86 -11.00
CA VAL A 73 -0.98 -14.09 -12.17
C VAL A 73 -1.88 -14.42 -13.35
N THR A 74 -2.73 -13.50 -13.76
CA THR A 74 -3.68 -13.68 -14.88
C THR A 74 -3.30 -12.88 -16.14
N ILE A 75 -2.46 -11.86 -15.97
CA ILE A 75 -1.94 -10.99 -17.05
C ILE A 75 -0.44 -10.75 -16.86
N PRO A 76 0.29 -10.24 -17.87
CA PRO A 76 1.70 -9.91 -17.71
C PRO A 76 1.96 -9.05 -16.47
N SER A 77 2.76 -9.57 -15.55
CA SER A 77 2.97 -8.98 -14.22
C SER A 77 4.38 -9.27 -13.70
N TYR A 78 4.79 -8.52 -12.70
CA TYR A 78 5.95 -8.79 -11.89
C TYR A 78 5.54 -9.32 -10.51
N ILE A 79 6.31 -10.27 -10.00
CA ILE A 79 6.27 -10.65 -8.59
C ILE A 79 7.26 -9.74 -7.87
N VAL A 80 6.74 -8.92 -6.98
CA VAL A 80 7.52 -8.02 -6.14
C VAL A 80 7.73 -8.66 -4.78
N LYS A 81 8.94 -8.60 -4.27
CA LYS A 81 9.30 -9.01 -2.93
C LYS A 81 9.89 -7.82 -2.19
N ASN A 82 9.22 -7.40 -1.13
CA ASN A 82 9.72 -6.34 -0.27
C ASN A 82 10.98 -6.79 0.47
N THR A 83 11.84 -5.82 0.79
CA THR A 83 13.03 -6.04 1.64
C THR A 83 12.75 -5.68 3.10
N THR A 84 11.49 -5.76 3.53
CA THR A 84 11.02 -5.67 4.90
C THR A 84 11.36 -6.94 5.69
N ASP A 85 11.13 -6.93 6.99
CA ASP A 85 11.31 -8.13 7.82
C ASP A 85 10.36 -9.27 7.40
N ALA A 86 9.13 -8.93 7.00
CA ALA A 86 8.12 -9.91 6.57
C ALA A 86 8.38 -10.44 5.16
N LYS A 87 9.19 -9.72 4.33
CA LYS A 87 9.56 -10.11 2.96
C LYS A 87 8.34 -10.45 2.10
N GLU A 88 7.29 -9.64 2.21
CA GLU A 88 6.02 -9.86 1.53
C GLU A 88 6.21 -9.96 0.02
N GLU A 89 5.59 -10.97 -0.58
CA GLU A 89 5.52 -11.12 -2.03
C GLU A 89 4.11 -10.78 -2.52
N TYR A 90 4.01 -10.03 -3.62
CA TYR A 90 2.73 -9.66 -4.23
C TYR A 90 2.88 -9.42 -5.73
N ILE A 91 1.75 -9.43 -6.42
CA ILE A 91 1.68 -9.26 -7.88
C ILE A 91 1.49 -7.78 -8.21
N VAL A 92 2.26 -7.28 -9.17
CA VAL A 92 2.09 -5.94 -9.75
C VAL A 92 2.02 -6.08 -11.27
N THR A 93 0.98 -5.57 -11.91
CA THR A 93 0.86 -5.61 -13.36
C THR A 93 2.03 -4.89 -14.02
N LYS A 94 2.44 -5.34 -15.21
CA LYS A 94 3.63 -4.84 -15.90
C LYS A 94 3.61 -3.33 -16.08
N ASP A 95 2.50 -2.77 -16.54
CA ASP A 95 2.32 -1.34 -16.76
C ASP A 95 2.45 -0.50 -15.47
N LYS A 96 1.91 -0.99 -14.35
CA LYS A 96 2.06 -0.35 -13.03
C LYS A 96 3.48 -0.48 -12.51
N PHE A 97 4.11 -1.63 -12.74
CA PHE A 97 5.47 -1.88 -12.29
C PHE A 97 6.47 -0.94 -12.97
N GLU A 98 6.42 -0.84 -14.29
CA GLU A 98 7.31 0.01 -15.08
C GLU A 98 7.18 1.51 -14.75
N LYS A 99 6.01 1.95 -14.30
CA LYS A 99 5.79 3.31 -13.81
C LYS A 99 6.32 3.57 -12.40
N ARG A 100 6.45 2.52 -11.59
CA ARG A 100 6.74 2.64 -10.14
C ARG A 100 8.13 2.23 -9.74
N TYR A 101 8.87 1.54 -10.63
CA TYR A 101 10.16 0.97 -10.29
C TYR A 101 11.19 1.12 -11.41
N THR A 102 12.41 1.46 -11.04
CA THR A 102 13.56 1.55 -11.96
C THR A 102 14.56 0.46 -11.63
N PHE A 103 15.04 -0.25 -12.64
CA PHE A 103 16.06 -1.30 -12.49
C PHE A 103 17.33 -0.74 -11.83
N LEU A 104 17.89 -1.47 -10.87
CA LEU A 104 19.16 -1.16 -10.23
C LEU A 104 20.25 -2.14 -10.64
N LYS A 105 20.07 -3.42 -10.33
CA LYS A 105 21.06 -4.48 -10.58
C LYS A 105 20.42 -5.86 -10.51
N LYS A 106 21.06 -6.84 -11.13
CA LYS A 106 20.71 -8.25 -10.93
C LYS A 106 21.18 -8.72 -9.55
N GLU A 107 20.32 -9.49 -8.87
CA GLU A 107 20.66 -10.20 -7.64
C GLU A 107 21.12 -11.62 -7.94
N ASN A 108 20.38 -12.31 -8.82
CA ASN A 108 20.69 -13.66 -9.28
C ASN A 108 20.04 -13.93 -10.64
N LYS A 109 19.95 -15.20 -11.06
CA LYS A 109 19.36 -15.59 -12.36
C LYS A 109 17.87 -15.22 -12.47
N THR A 110 17.15 -15.12 -11.36
CA THR A 110 15.69 -14.94 -11.33
C THR A 110 15.30 -13.55 -10.84
N TRP A 111 15.94 -13.02 -9.81
CA TRP A 111 15.57 -11.79 -9.14
C TRP A 111 16.50 -10.63 -9.46
N SER A 112 15.95 -9.45 -9.53
CA SER A 112 16.69 -8.20 -9.68
C SER A 112 16.23 -7.18 -8.65
N PHE A 113 17.14 -6.29 -8.23
CA PHE A 113 16.81 -5.14 -7.40
C PHE A 113 16.28 -3.99 -8.25
N PHE A 114 15.26 -3.34 -7.72
CA PHE A 114 14.66 -2.14 -8.31
C PHE A 114 14.52 -1.04 -7.26
N LYS A 115 14.74 0.21 -7.70
CA LYS A 115 14.48 1.40 -6.91
C LYS A 115 13.03 1.82 -7.13
N PRO A 116 12.24 2.02 -6.07
CA PRO A 116 10.91 2.61 -6.20
C PRO A 116 11.01 4.09 -6.58
N VAL A 117 10.06 4.55 -7.40
CA VAL A 117 9.92 5.97 -7.79
C VAL A 117 8.53 6.51 -7.46
N GLY A 118 7.70 5.71 -6.79
CA GLY A 118 6.33 6.09 -6.45
C GLY A 118 6.23 7.00 -5.25
N GLU A 119 5.29 7.94 -5.35
CA GLU A 119 4.90 8.84 -4.28
C GLU A 119 3.45 8.57 -3.89
N ILE A 120 3.13 8.73 -2.62
CA ILE A 120 1.80 8.48 -2.08
C ILE A 120 1.36 9.58 -1.11
N LYS A 121 0.05 9.71 -0.99
CA LYS A 121 -0.66 10.41 0.07
C LYS A 121 -1.14 9.39 1.09
N VAL A 122 -1.24 9.79 2.37
CA VAL A 122 -1.53 8.85 3.45
C VAL A 122 -2.53 9.39 4.46
N VAL A 123 -3.36 8.48 4.97
CA VAL A 123 -4.20 8.72 6.15
C VAL A 123 -3.93 7.63 7.18
N LYS A 124 -3.51 8.02 8.38
CA LYS A 124 -3.33 7.09 9.50
C LYS A 124 -4.66 6.76 10.15
N ILE A 125 -4.95 5.48 10.34
CA ILE A 125 -6.18 5.01 10.96
C ILE A 125 -6.09 5.13 12.49
N LYS A 126 -7.05 5.86 13.07
CA LYS A 126 -7.14 6.08 14.53
C LYS A 126 -8.26 5.27 15.19
N ASN A 127 -9.11 4.63 14.37
CA ASN A 127 -10.24 3.85 14.86
C ASN A 127 -9.75 2.66 15.70
N ASN A 128 -10.43 2.38 16.80
CA ASN A 128 -10.12 1.25 17.68
C ASN A 128 -10.71 -0.09 17.19
N ASN A 129 -11.71 -0.04 16.30
CA ASN A 129 -12.35 -1.23 15.75
C ASN A 129 -11.78 -1.53 14.36
N ASP A 130 -11.43 -2.79 14.14
CA ASP A 130 -11.05 -3.28 12.82
C ASP A 130 -12.23 -3.18 11.86
N PHE A 131 -11.94 -2.91 10.59
CA PHE A 131 -12.92 -2.89 9.52
C PHE A 131 -12.32 -3.48 8.23
N PHE A 132 -13.16 -3.69 7.22
CA PHE A 132 -12.71 -4.27 5.96
C PHE A 132 -12.91 -3.30 4.81
N ILE A 133 -11.98 -3.36 3.86
CA ILE A 133 -12.06 -2.65 2.59
C ILE A 133 -11.98 -3.63 1.44
N ILE A 134 -12.52 -3.25 0.29
CA ILE A 134 -12.21 -3.90 -0.98
C ILE A 134 -10.93 -3.25 -1.52
N ALA A 135 -9.87 -4.04 -1.64
CA ALA A 135 -8.62 -3.60 -2.25
C ALA A 135 -8.81 -3.27 -3.74
N PRO A 136 -7.92 -2.46 -4.37
CA PRO A 136 -8.02 -2.12 -5.80
C PRO A 136 -8.05 -3.33 -6.75
N TRP A 137 -7.54 -4.46 -6.31
CA TRP A 137 -7.54 -5.74 -7.05
C TRP A 137 -8.73 -6.63 -6.71
N GLY A 138 -9.74 -6.12 -5.97
CA GLY A 138 -11.02 -6.77 -5.72
C GLY A 138 -11.10 -7.63 -4.46
N GLU A 139 -10.04 -7.82 -3.72
CA GLU A 139 -10.02 -8.64 -2.52
C GLU A 139 -10.37 -7.88 -1.25
N LYS A 140 -10.88 -8.61 -0.27
CA LYS A 140 -11.17 -8.09 1.07
C LYS A 140 -9.88 -7.97 1.88
N MET A 141 -9.58 -6.76 2.36
CA MET A 141 -8.46 -6.48 3.26
C MET A 141 -8.96 -5.98 4.62
N ILE A 142 -8.38 -6.50 5.71
CA ILE A 142 -8.61 -5.97 7.05
C ILE A 142 -7.78 -4.71 7.25
N VAL A 143 -8.37 -3.70 7.88
CA VAL A 143 -7.69 -2.46 8.29
C VAL A 143 -7.77 -2.36 9.79
N LYS A 144 -6.62 -2.21 10.43
CA LYS A 144 -6.48 -2.16 11.89
C LYS A 144 -6.09 -0.75 12.36
N LYS A 145 -6.23 -0.53 13.65
CA LYS A 145 -5.71 0.69 14.28
C LYS A 145 -4.23 0.87 13.97
N ASP A 146 -3.85 2.11 13.75
CA ASP A 146 -2.51 2.58 13.40
C ASP A 146 -2.02 2.20 12.00
N ASP A 147 -2.74 1.39 11.23
CA ASP A 147 -2.46 1.18 9.82
C ASP A 147 -2.61 2.46 9.00
N PHE A 148 -2.13 2.42 7.77
CA PHE A 148 -2.23 3.51 6.83
C PHE A 148 -3.11 3.12 5.64
N LEU A 149 -4.08 3.98 5.30
CA LEU A 149 -4.73 3.97 4.00
C LEU A 149 -3.99 4.97 3.11
N VAL A 150 -3.54 4.49 1.98
CA VAL A 150 -2.65 5.23 1.09
C VAL A 150 -3.19 5.27 -0.33
N SER A 151 -2.83 6.32 -1.06
CA SER A 151 -3.19 6.50 -2.46
C SER A 151 -2.02 7.07 -3.26
N PRO A 152 -1.82 6.70 -4.53
CA PRO A 152 -1.01 7.46 -5.46
C PRO A 152 -1.50 8.91 -5.55
N LEU A 153 -0.68 9.82 -6.11
CA LEU A 153 -1.01 11.24 -6.17
C LEU A 153 -2.22 11.55 -7.07
N ASP A 154 -2.57 10.65 -7.97
CA ASP A 154 -3.75 10.75 -8.85
C ASP A 154 -5.05 10.22 -8.22
N TYR A 155 -4.99 9.74 -6.98
CA TYR A 155 -6.12 9.15 -6.25
C TYR A 155 -6.82 8.00 -7.00
N SER A 156 -6.12 7.32 -7.90
CA SER A 156 -6.68 6.24 -8.72
C SER A 156 -7.11 5.03 -7.90
N GLU A 157 -6.44 4.77 -6.81
CA GLU A 157 -6.70 3.63 -5.92
C GLU A 157 -6.39 3.96 -4.45
N ILE A 158 -7.05 3.27 -3.51
CA ILE A 158 -6.75 3.35 -2.07
C ILE A 158 -6.54 1.94 -1.55
N TYR A 159 -5.42 1.72 -0.86
CA TYR A 159 -5.09 0.43 -0.27
C TYR A 159 -4.45 0.57 1.12
N ARG A 160 -4.44 -0.51 1.87
CA ARG A 160 -3.86 -0.57 3.21
C ARG A 160 -2.37 -0.88 3.15
N ILE A 161 -1.59 -0.23 4.02
CA ILE A 161 -0.25 -0.66 4.41
C ILE A 161 -0.24 -0.77 5.94
N ALA A 162 0.23 -1.90 6.47
CA ALA A 162 0.32 -2.08 7.90
C ALA A 162 1.38 -1.14 8.50
N ASN A 163 1.19 -0.77 9.77
CA ASN A 163 1.99 0.24 10.44
C ASN A 163 3.51 0.00 10.34
N LYS A 164 3.95 -1.20 10.68
CA LYS A 164 5.38 -1.54 10.65
C LYS A 164 5.95 -1.45 9.24
N GLU A 165 5.30 -2.08 8.28
CA GLU A 165 5.72 -2.14 6.88
C GLU A 165 5.73 -0.74 6.24
N PHE A 166 4.82 0.15 6.67
CA PHE A 166 4.82 1.53 6.22
C PHE A 166 6.12 2.24 6.60
N PHE A 167 6.49 2.23 7.87
CA PHE A 167 7.71 2.91 8.33
C PHE A 167 9.01 2.23 7.85
N GLU A 168 8.97 0.95 7.52
CA GLU A 168 10.11 0.26 6.93
C GLU A 168 10.35 0.64 5.46
N THR A 169 9.32 1.13 4.75
CA THR A 169 9.39 1.30 3.30
C THR A 169 9.16 2.72 2.81
N TYR A 170 8.48 3.56 3.59
CA TYR A 170 8.12 4.93 3.24
C TYR A 170 8.68 5.95 4.21
N LYS A 171 9.10 7.09 3.70
CA LYS A 171 9.50 8.27 4.47
C LYS A 171 8.80 9.52 3.92
N PRO A 172 8.63 10.58 4.74
CA PRO A 172 8.19 11.87 4.22
C PRO A 172 9.10 12.31 3.08
N LYS A 173 8.51 12.78 1.99
CA LYS A 173 9.27 13.42 0.93
C LYS A 173 9.78 14.78 1.45
N ASP A 174 11.09 14.99 1.40
CA ASP A 174 11.66 16.28 1.77
C ASP A 174 11.09 17.35 0.83
N ILE A 175 10.29 18.25 1.40
CA ILE A 175 9.90 19.48 0.72
C ILE A 175 11.15 20.37 0.83
N LEU A 176 12.02 20.31 -0.18
CA LEU A 176 13.08 21.29 -0.32
C LEU A 176 12.39 22.66 -0.30
N GLN A 177 12.61 23.42 0.77
CA GLN A 177 12.21 24.81 0.83
C GLN A 177 12.97 25.51 -0.31
N LYS A 178 12.22 25.89 -1.37
CA LYS A 178 12.70 26.83 -2.38
C LYS A 178 12.74 28.23 -1.78
#